data_4120bc6aea9783baa8997c65edd22e5d
#
_entry.id   4120bc6aea9783baa8997c65edd22e5d
#
_cell.length_a   1.000
_cell.length_b   1.000
_cell.length_c   1.000
_cell.angle_alpha   90.00
_cell.angle_beta   90.00
_cell.angle_gamma   90.00
#
_symmetry.space_group_name_H-M   'P 1'
#
loop_
_entity.id
_entity.type
_entity.pdbx_description
1 polymer ?
#
loop_
_entity_poly.entity_id
_entity_poly.type
_entity_poly.pdbx_seq_one_letter_code
_entity_poly.pdbx_strand_id
1 'polypeptide(L)'
;AANAYKNAIRNHYQDSIVYLHYAQVLQYQGKYKDAIKQYDIYLEAHPKDYVASAGKYACLKMEEWKKQSSRYKVAPAKEFNAKRSSNFSPAFIGEDADALVFTSNRQEQKSSTKTKVRASSVTGMPAFNLYSARKNAAGKWEEIELCEGLYKETEEEDGEMQKQATTAELGAACLSADGKTMYFTYSKPINGQDLGAKIYVSQRASGEWGEAQEVKLFKDSSITVGHPT
;
A
#
# COMPACT_ATOMS: atom_id res chain seq x y z
N ALA A 1 -10.39 -3.09 -19.79
CA ALA A 1 -10.67 -1.66 -19.60
C ALA A 1 -10.69 -0.92 -20.95
N ALA A 2 -9.61 -0.88 -21.77
CA ALA A 2 -9.55 -0.11 -23.03
C ALA A 2 -10.72 -0.39 -23.99
N ASN A 3 -11.08 -1.65 -24.19
CA ASN A 3 -12.18 -2.02 -25.07
C ASN A 3 -13.54 -1.52 -24.58
N ALA A 4 -13.75 -1.45 -23.26
CA ALA A 4 -14.99 -0.92 -22.70
C ALA A 4 -15.16 0.57 -23.02
N TYR A 5 -14.10 1.37 -22.80
CA TYR A 5 -14.12 2.80 -23.14
C TYR A 5 -14.27 3.03 -24.65
N LYS A 6 -13.55 2.26 -25.48
CA LYS A 6 -13.71 2.33 -26.95
C LYS A 6 -15.14 2.02 -27.39
N ASN A 7 -15.80 1.04 -26.76
CA ASN A 7 -17.20 0.71 -27.06
C ASN A 7 -18.14 1.82 -26.58
N ALA A 8 -17.92 2.41 -25.40
CA ALA A 8 -18.72 3.52 -24.91
C ALA A 8 -18.66 4.72 -25.87
N ILE A 9 -17.46 5.09 -26.33
CA ILE A 9 -17.27 6.16 -27.33
C ILE A 9 -18.01 5.83 -28.64
N ARG A 10 -17.88 4.61 -29.15
CA ARG A 10 -18.55 4.15 -30.37
C ARG A 10 -20.07 4.20 -30.26
N ASN A 11 -20.60 3.96 -29.06
CA ASN A 11 -22.02 4.01 -28.76
C ASN A 11 -22.49 5.41 -28.30
N HIS A 12 -21.72 6.45 -28.60
CA HIS A 12 -22.06 7.84 -28.31
C HIS A 12 -22.39 8.12 -26.84
N TYR A 13 -21.60 7.54 -25.90
CA TYR A 13 -21.72 7.88 -24.49
C TYR A 13 -21.50 9.39 -24.27
N GLN A 14 -22.47 10.06 -23.61
CA GLN A 14 -22.58 11.51 -23.60
C GLN A 14 -21.55 12.22 -22.71
N ASP A 15 -21.06 11.57 -21.67
CA ASP A 15 -20.12 12.20 -20.73
C ASP A 15 -18.68 12.17 -21.29
N SER A 16 -18.10 13.35 -21.44
CA SER A 16 -16.72 13.52 -21.94
C SER A 16 -15.66 12.87 -21.05
N ILE A 17 -15.97 12.57 -19.77
CA ILE A 17 -15.07 11.88 -18.85
C ILE A 17 -14.55 10.54 -19.41
N VAL A 18 -15.30 9.91 -20.30
CA VAL A 18 -14.91 8.67 -20.97
C VAL A 18 -13.59 8.83 -21.75
N TYR A 19 -13.36 9.99 -22.36
CA TYR A 19 -12.13 10.27 -23.09
C TYR A 19 -10.94 10.41 -22.15
N LEU A 20 -11.10 11.04 -20.98
CA LEU A 20 -10.07 11.14 -19.96
C LEU A 20 -9.64 9.74 -19.48
N HIS A 21 -10.60 8.93 -19.08
CA HIS A 21 -10.29 7.58 -18.59
C HIS A 21 -9.71 6.67 -19.69
N TYR A 22 -10.18 6.83 -20.92
CA TYR A 22 -9.61 6.08 -22.05
C TYR A 22 -8.17 6.50 -22.33
N ALA A 23 -7.88 7.81 -22.29
CA ALA A 23 -6.54 8.34 -22.41
C ALA A 23 -5.59 7.77 -21.34
N GLN A 24 -6.02 7.76 -20.08
CA GLN A 24 -5.25 7.19 -18.97
C GLN A 24 -4.94 5.70 -19.19
N VAL A 25 -5.93 4.91 -19.60
CA VAL A 25 -5.71 3.48 -19.89
C VAL A 25 -4.74 3.28 -21.07
N LEU A 26 -4.83 4.10 -22.11
CA LEU A 26 -3.88 4.05 -23.24
C LEU A 26 -2.46 4.43 -22.79
N GLN A 27 -2.33 5.44 -21.94
CA GLN A 27 -1.07 5.85 -21.34
C GLN A 27 -0.44 4.71 -20.52
N TYR A 28 -1.21 4.02 -19.66
CA TYR A 28 -0.73 2.83 -18.93
C TYR A 28 -0.31 1.68 -19.83
N GLN A 29 -0.90 1.57 -21.03
CA GLN A 29 -0.52 0.58 -22.03
C GLN A 29 0.71 1.00 -22.87
N GLY A 30 1.29 2.17 -22.62
CA GLY A 30 2.38 2.72 -23.43
C GLY A 30 1.96 3.24 -24.80
N LYS A 31 0.67 3.35 -25.09
CA LYS A 31 0.10 3.85 -26.34
C LYS A 31 -0.01 5.37 -26.32
N TYR A 32 1.12 6.04 -26.13
CA TYR A 32 1.17 7.49 -25.83
C TYR A 32 0.55 8.36 -26.93
N LYS A 33 0.78 8.04 -28.22
CA LYS A 33 0.20 8.80 -29.34
C LYS A 33 -1.32 8.74 -29.35
N ASP A 34 -1.91 7.59 -29.03
CA ASP A 34 -3.35 7.45 -28.97
C ASP A 34 -3.93 8.08 -27.70
N ALA A 35 -3.20 8.00 -26.57
CA ALA A 35 -3.57 8.67 -25.33
C ALA A 35 -3.67 10.20 -25.54
N ILE A 36 -2.68 10.82 -26.22
CA ILE A 36 -2.68 12.25 -26.52
C ILE A 36 -3.96 12.66 -27.26
N LYS A 37 -4.37 11.90 -28.28
CA LYS A 37 -5.61 12.20 -29.03
C LYS A 37 -6.84 12.21 -28.12
N GLN A 38 -6.94 11.30 -27.17
CA GLN A 38 -8.08 11.24 -26.27
C GLN A 38 -8.02 12.36 -25.22
N TYR A 39 -6.83 12.72 -24.73
CA TYR A 39 -6.64 13.89 -23.89
C TYR A 39 -7.04 15.18 -24.61
N ASP A 40 -6.70 15.33 -25.90
CA ASP A 40 -7.08 16.49 -26.69
C ASP A 40 -8.58 16.66 -26.76
N ILE A 41 -9.31 15.59 -27.11
CA ILE A 41 -10.77 15.61 -27.17
C ILE A 41 -11.38 16.02 -25.83
N TYR A 42 -10.88 15.46 -24.72
CA TYR A 42 -11.37 15.81 -23.39
C TYR A 42 -11.08 17.28 -23.05
N LEU A 43 -9.87 17.76 -23.36
CA LEU A 43 -9.44 19.12 -23.05
C LEU A 43 -10.15 20.20 -23.89
N GLU A 44 -10.73 19.85 -25.04
CA GLU A 44 -11.61 20.79 -25.77
C GLU A 44 -12.82 21.21 -24.93
N ALA A 45 -13.41 20.28 -24.19
CA ALA A 45 -14.52 20.56 -23.28
C ALA A 45 -14.07 21.04 -21.90
N HIS A 46 -12.88 20.66 -21.45
CA HIS A 46 -12.35 20.91 -20.10
C HIS A 46 -10.91 21.49 -20.14
N PRO A 47 -10.70 22.69 -20.73
CA PRO A 47 -9.35 23.22 -21.01
C PRO A 47 -8.51 23.52 -19.77
N LYS A 48 -9.14 23.63 -18.59
CA LYS A 48 -8.46 23.90 -17.32
C LYS A 48 -8.23 22.64 -16.46
N ASP A 49 -8.56 21.45 -16.97
CA ASP A 49 -8.32 20.22 -16.23
C ASP A 49 -6.83 19.94 -16.14
N TYR A 50 -6.31 20.00 -14.91
CA TYR A 50 -4.91 19.80 -14.62
C TYR A 50 -4.49 18.33 -14.83
N VAL A 51 -5.33 17.36 -14.50
CA VAL A 51 -5.03 15.93 -14.61
C VAL A 51 -4.85 15.54 -16.08
N ALA A 52 -5.78 15.99 -16.93
CA ALA A 52 -5.71 15.73 -18.36
C ALA A 52 -4.50 16.42 -19.00
N SER A 53 -4.24 17.69 -18.64
CA SER A 53 -3.10 18.46 -19.14
C SER A 53 -1.77 17.82 -18.74
N ALA A 54 -1.61 17.41 -17.49
CA ALA A 54 -0.42 16.72 -16.99
C ALA A 54 -0.23 15.36 -17.66
N GLY A 55 -1.31 14.58 -17.84
CA GLY A 55 -1.27 13.30 -18.54
C GLY A 55 -0.83 13.43 -19.99
N LYS A 56 -1.39 14.40 -20.73
CA LYS A 56 -0.98 14.73 -22.10
C LYS A 56 0.49 15.14 -22.15
N TYR A 57 0.92 16.05 -21.26
CA TYR A 57 2.30 16.50 -21.19
C TYR A 57 3.26 15.34 -20.95
N ALA A 58 2.95 14.44 -20.01
CA ALA A 58 3.74 13.26 -19.73
C ALA A 58 3.87 12.35 -20.97
N CYS A 59 2.78 12.15 -21.71
CA CYS A 59 2.82 11.38 -22.96
C CYS A 59 3.72 12.03 -24.03
N LEU A 60 3.70 13.36 -24.16
CA LEU A 60 4.55 14.10 -25.10
C LEU A 60 6.03 13.99 -24.72
N LYS A 61 6.35 14.02 -23.42
CA LYS A 61 7.73 13.98 -22.91
C LYS A 61 8.31 12.57 -22.80
N MET A 62 7.53 11.53 -22.98
CA MET A 62 7.96 10.15 -22.75
C MET A 62 9.20 9.75 -23.56
N GLU A 63 9.28 10.12 -24.84
CA GLU A 63 10.42 9.78 -25.70
C GLU A 63 11.71 10.52 -25.26
N GLU A 64 11.57 11.74 -24.77
CA GLU A 64 12.67 12.52 -24.22
C GLU A 64 13.17 11.87 -22.91
N TRP A 65 12.25 11.56 -21.99
CA TRP A 65 12.59 10.93 -20.71
C TRP A 65 13.22 9.56 -20.87
N LYS A 66 12.79 8.76 -21.84
CA LYS A 66 13.41 7.47 -22.13
C LYS A 66 14.87 7.57 -22.58
N LYS A 67 15.24 8.69 -23.21
CA LYS A 67 16.63 8.94 -23.64
C LYS A 67 17.51 9.48 -22.54
N GLN A 68 16.91 10.02 -21.46
CA GLN A 68 17.67 10.51 -20.32
C GLN A 68 18.18 9.32 -19.51
N SER A 69 19.52 9.27 -19.31
CA SER A 69 20.11 8.24 -18.47
C SER A 69 19.70 8.46 -17.01
N SER A 70 19.12 7.45 -16.38
CA SER A 70 18.86 7.45 -14.95
C SER A 70 20.07 6.93 -14.19
N ARG A 71 20.39 7.54 -13.05
CA ARG A 71 21.38 7.01 -12.10
C ARG A 71 20.89 5.72 -11.44
N TYR A 72 19.59 5.44 -11.53
CA TYR A 72 18.95 4.32 -10.84
C TYR A 72 18.60 3.22 -11.85
N LYS A 73 18.88 1.98 -11.46
CA LYS A 73 18.38 0.79 -12.14
C LYS A 73 17.17 0.30 -11.37
N VAL A 74 15.97 0.43 -11.95
CA VAL A 74 14.73 -0.05 -11.36
C VAL A 74 14.48 -1.50 -11.81
N ALA A 75 14.29 -2.38 -10.87
CA ALA A 75 13.93 -3.78 -11.10
C ALA A 75 12.91 -4.25 -10.06
N PRO A 76 12.05 -5.23 -10.42
CA PRO A 76 11.15 -5.85 -9.42
C PRO A 76 11.95 -6.57 -8.34
N ALA A 77 11.63 -6.29 -7.07
CA ALA A 77 12.17 -7.03 -5.93
C ALA A 77 11.37 -8.34 -5.74
N LYS A 78 11.74 -9.36 -6.52
CA LYS A 78 11.00 -10.63 -6.61
C LYS A 78 10.95 -11.40 -5.29
N GLU A 79 11.92 -11.17 -4.43
CA GLU A 79 12.06 -11.79 -3.10
C GLU A 79 10.88 -11.46 -2.20
N PHE A 80 10.32 -10.26 -2.35
CA PHE A 80 9.15 -9.81 -1.57
C PHE A 80 7.83 -10.30 -2.13
N ASN A 81 7.79 -10.82 -3.36
CA ASN A 81 6.55 -11.23 -4.00
C ASN A 81 6.05 -12.55 -3.44
N ALA A 82 4.90 -12.54 -2.79
CA ALA A 82 4.16 -13.72 -2.42
C ALA A 82 2.90 -13.85 -3.29
N LYS A 83 2.47 -15.09 -3.53
CA LYS A 83 1.30 -15.34 -4.37
C LYS A 83 0.04 -14.69 -3.79
N ARG A 84 -0.65 -13.89 -4.59
CA ARG A 84 -1.89 -13.20 -4.21
C ARG A 84 -1.72 -12.25 -3.02
N SER A 85 -0.56 -11.63 -2.87
CA SER A 85 -0.31 -10.61 -1.87
C SER A 85 0.07 -9.28 -2.51
N SER A 86 -0.20 -8.21 -1.78
CA SER A 86 0.29 -6.87 -2.07
C SER A 86 1.35 -6.49 -1.05
N ASN A 87 2.40 -5.78 -1.51
CA ASN A 87 3.49 -5.30 -0.66
C ASN A 87 3.72 -3.82 -0.98
N PHE A 88 3.81 -2.97 0.04
CA PHE A 88 3.99 -1.53 -0.13
C PHE A 88 4.60 -0.87 1.10
N SER A 89 4.89 0.43 1.01
CA SER A 89 5.45 1.28 2.07
C SER A 89 6.66 0.66 2.78
N PRO A 90 7.75 0.34 2.06
CA PRO A 90 8.99 -0.09 2.71
C PRO A 90 9.66 1.07 3.44
N ALA A 91 10.15 0.81 4.64
CA ALA A 91 10.96 1.73 5.45
C ALA A 91 12.22 0.99 5.92
N PHE A 92 13.40 1.57 5.69
CA PHE A 92 14.66 0.97 6.14
C PHE A 92 14.80 1.07 7.66
N ILE A 93 15.45 0.07 8.24
CA ILE A 93 15.83 0.02 9.64
C ILE A 93 17.33 0.40 9.73
N GLY A 94 17.61 1.54 10.37
CA GLY A 94 18.98 2.04 10.47
C GLY A 94 19.53 2.61 9.16
N GLU A 95 20.82 2.95 9.16
CA GLU A 95 21.49 3.64 8.06
C GLU A 95 22.05 2.68 6.98
N ASP A 96 22.33 1.43 7.33
CA ASP A 96 23.03 0.47 6.46
C ASP A 96 22.14 -0.09 5.33
N ALA A 97 20.84 0.17 5.33
CA ALA A 97 19.88 -0.33 4.35
C ALA A 97 19.93 -1.86 4.15
N ASP A 98 20.30 -2.60 5.18
CA ASP A 98 20.39 -4.07 5.21
C ASP A 98 19.14 -4.74 5.80
N ALA A 99 18.27 -3.95 6.43
CA ALA A 99 16.99 -4.39 6.96
C ALA A 99 15.89 -3.36 6.64
N LEU A 100 14.66 -3.83 6.47
CA LEU A 100 13.50 -2.97 6.27
C LEU A 100 12.23 -3.55 6.89
N VAL A 101 11.27 -2.68 7.15
CA VAL A 101 9.88 -3.04 7.45
C VAL A 101 9.02 -2.66 6.25
N PHE A 102 8.01 -3.44 5.95
CA PHE A 102 7.06 -3.17 4.87
C PHE A 102 5.67 -3.70 5.19
N THR A 103 4.66 -3.14 4.56
CA THR A 103 3.27 -3.59 4.70
C THR A 103 2.97 -4.69 3.72
N SER A 104 2.32 -5.77 4.19
CA SER A 104 1.90 -6.88 3.34
C SER A 104 0.64 -7.56 3.88
N ASN A 105 -0.18 -8.08 2.97
CA ASN A 105 -1.29 -8.98 3.29
C ASN A 105 -0.97 -10.44 2.95
N ARG A 106 0.33 -10.82 2.96
CA ARG A 106 0.77 -12.20 2.75
C ARG A 106 0.23 -13.11 3.84
N GLN A 107 -0.06 -14.34 3.47
CA GLN A 107 -0.42 -15.38 4.43
C GLN A 107 0.82 -16.21 4.75
N GLU A 108 1.12 -16.38 6.02
CA GLU A 108 2.18 -17.29 6.43
C GLU A 108 1.77 -18.73 6.16
N GLN A 109 2.67 -19.47 5.49
CA GLN A 109 2.45 -20.89 5.20
C GLN A 109 2.73 -21.81 6.40
N LYS A 110 3.08 -21.26 7.57
CA LYS A 110 3.59 -22.05 8.72
C LYS A 110 2.53 -22.64 9.65
N SER A 111 1.25 -22.43 9.43
CA SER A 111 0.24 -23.09 10.27
C SER A 111 -0.32 -24.33 9.61
N SER A 112 -0.04 -25.51 10.20
CA SER A 112 -0.70 -26.78 9.89
C SER A 112 -2.22 -26.76 10.21
N THR A 113 -2.68 -25.76 10.92
CA THR A 113 -4.09 -25.47 11.17
C THR A 113 -4.59 -24.54 10.07
N LYS A 114 -5.61 -24.99 9.33
CA LYS A 114 -6.35 -24.20 8.33
C LYS A 114 -7.15 -23.07 9.03
N THR A 115 -6.45 -22.11 9.63
CA THR A 115 -7.10 -20.92 10.16
C THR A 115 -7.65 -20.14 8.97
N LYS A 116 -8.97 -20.03 8.85
CA LYS A 116 -9.59 -19.17 7.84
C LYS A 116 -9.22 -17.74 8.16
N VAL A 117 -8.25 -17.20 7.41
CA VAL A 117 -7.92 -15.78 7.49
C VAL A 117 -9.15 -14.98 7.09
N ARG A 118 -9.65 -14.16 8.00
CA ARG A 118 -10.81 -13.31 7.75
C ARG A 118 -10.43 -12.25 6.72
N ALA A 119 -11.18 -12.16 5.64
CA ALA A 119 -10.98 -11.12 4.66
C ALA A 119 -11.54 -9.79 5.18
N SER A 120 -10.86 -8.70 4.88
CA SER A 120 -11.36 -7.34 5.07
C SER A 120 -12.72 -7.18 4.38
N SER A 121 -13.70 -6.63 5.07
CA SER A 121 -15.03 -6.37 4.50
C SER A 121 -14.99 -5.33 3.36
N VAL A 122 -13.96 -4.51 3.32
CA VAL A 122 -13.77 -3.46 2.31
C VAL A 122 -13.08 -4.01 1.06
N THR A 123 -11.98 -4.76 1.24
CA THR A 123 -11.13 -5.19 0.12
C THR A 123 -11.39 -6.62 -0.33
N GLY A 124 -12.06 -7.45 0.49
CA GLY A 124 -12.18 -8.88 0.28
C GLY A 124 -10.85 -9.65 0.37
N MET A 125 -9.77 -8.99 0.77
CA MET A 125 -8.43 -9.54 0.90
C MET A 125 -8.06 -9.76 2.37
N PRO A 126 -7.06 -10.60 2.68
CA PRO A 126 -6.52 -10.70 4.04
C PRO A 126 -6.06 -9.34 4.57
N ALA A 127 -6.18 -9.12 5.87
CA ALA A 127 -5.77 -7.89 6.52
C ALA A 127 -4.26 -7.64 6.31
N PHE A 128 -3.89 -6.38 6.21
CA PHE A 128 -2.50 -5.97 6.09
C PHE A 128 -1.79 -5.97 7.45
N ASN A 129 -0.55 -6.42 7.44
CA ASN A 129 0.34 -6.44 8.60
C ASN A 129 1.71 -5.89 8.25
N LEU A 130 2.53 -5.62 9.25
CA LEU A 130 3.91 -5.21 9.08
C LEU A 130 4.82 -6.43 9.12
N TYR A 131 5.71 -6.50 8.15
CA TYR A 131 6.73 -7.54 8.02
C TYR A 131 8.10 -6.91 7.96
N SER A 132 9.08 -7.57 8.57
CA SER A 132 10.48 -7.22 8.43
C SER A 132 11.18 -8.13 7.41
N ALA A 133 12.22 -7.63 6.80
CA ALA A 133 13.14 -8.40 5.97
C ALA A 133 14.56 -7.96 6.23
N ARG A 134 15.51 -8.87 6.13
CA ARG A 134 16.94 -8.62 6.31
C ARG A 134 17.74 -9.16 5.14
N LYS A 135 18.83 -8.48 4.80
CA LYS A 135 19.80 -9.01 3.82
C LYS A 135 20.72 -10.01 4.48
N ASN A 136 21.01 -11.09 3.77
CA ASN A 136 22.10 -12.01 4.15
C ASN A 136 23.47 -11.44 3.77
N ALA A 137 24.54 -12.16 4.13
CA ALA A 137 25.92 -11.77 3.85
C ALA A 137 26.23 -11.58 2.34
N ALA A 138 25.43 -12.16 1.44
CA ALA A 138 25.53 -11.95 0.00
C ALA A 138 24.71 -10.74 -0.51
N GLY A 139 24.11 -9.96 0.39
CA GLY A 139 23.29 -8.78 0.07
C GLY A 139 21.91 -9.11 -0.50
N LYS A 140 21.47 -10.35 -0.39
CA LYS A 140 20.17 -10.80 -0.87
C LYS A 140 19.13 -10.70 0.26
N TRP A 141 17.95 -10.17 -0.04
CA TRP A 141 16.84 -10.12 0.91
C TRP A 141 16.34 -11.53 1.26
N GLU A 142 16.31 -11.80 2.55
CA GLU A 142 15.85 -13.06 3.15
C GLU A 142 15.15 -12.77 4.49
N GLU A 143 14.79 -13.81 5.22
CA GLU A 143 14.22 -13.70 6.58
C GLU A 143 13.03 -12.75 6.65
N ILE A 144 12.04 -13.01 5.78
CA ILE A 144 10.80 -12.21 5.80
C ILE A 144 9.92 -12.77 6.92
N GLU A 145 9.72 -11.96 7.95
CA GLU A 145 9.02 -12.34 9.17
C GLU A 145 7.95 -11.31 9.54
N LEU A 146 6.88 -11.79 10.19
CA LEU A 146 5.88 -10.92 10.78
C LEU A 146 6.49 -10.11 11.93
N CYS A 147 6.20 -8.81 12.00
CA CYS A 147 6.53 -7.99 13.17
C CYS A 147 5.54 -8.34 14.30
N GLU A 148 5.88 -9.36 15.09
CA GLU A 148 5.06 -9.80 16.22
C GLU A 148 5.12 -8.81 17.40
N GLY A 149 4.21 -8.92 18.35
CA GLY A 149 4.18 -8.13 19.60
C GLY A 149 3.54 -6.75 19.49
N LEU A 150 3.24 -6.27 18.27
CA LEU A 150 2.68 -4.93 18.06
C LEU A 150 1.27 -4.76 18.62
N TYR A 151 0.51 -5.83 18.81
CA TYR A 151 -0.80 -5.82 19.43
C TYR A 151 -1.06 -7.13 20.19
N LYS A 152 -1.80 -7.05 21.29
CA LYS A 152 -2.31 -8.23 21.97
C LYS A 152 -3.65 -8.62 21.36
N GLU A 153 -3.82 -9.91 21.06
CA GLU A 153 -5.13 -10.47 20.84
C GLU A 153 -5.88 -10.36 22.19
N THR A 154 -6.94 -9.56 22.26
CA THR A 154 -7.78 -9.54 23.45
C THR A 154 -8.48 -10.88 23.54
N GLU A 155 -8.19 -11.65 24.59
CA GLU A 155 -9.00 -12.78 25.03
C GLU A 155 -10.39 -12.22 25.38
N GLU A 156 -11.44 -12.65 24.68
CA GLU A 156 -12.81 -12.38 25.13
C GLU A 156 -13.08 -13.25 26.35
N GLU A 157 -13.77 -12.68 27.36
CA GLU A 157 -14.00 -13.23 28.70
C GLU A 157 -14.83 -14.52 28.78
N ASP A 158 -15.16 -15.19 27.69
CA ASP A 158 -16.02 -16.39 27.70
C ASP A 158 -15.31 -17.67 27.22
N GLY A 159 -14.10 -17.95 27.72
CA GLY A 159 -13.56 -19.33 27.82
C GLY A 159 -13.45 -20.19 26.58
N GLU A 160 -13.90 -19.77 25.41
CA GLU A 160 -13.64 -20.40 24.14
C GLU A 160 -12.53 -19.63 23.40
N MET A 161 -11.36 -20.26 23.30
CA MET A 161 -10.26 -19.76 22.47
C MET A 161 -10.69 -19.72 20.99
N GLN A 162 -11.51 -18.77 20.63
CA GLN A 162 -11.60 -18.34 19.24
C GLN A 162 -10.38 -17.47 18.99
N LYS A 163 -9.36 -18.04 18.34
CA LYS A 163 -8.34 -17.26 17.64
C LYS A 163 -9.07 -16.41 16.61
N GLN A 164 -9.58 -15.26 17.05
CA GLN A 164 -10.14 -14.27 16.15
C GLN A 164 -8.94 -13.76 15.32
N ALA A 165 -8.91 -14.15 14.07
CA ALA A 165 -8.06 -13.50 13.10
C ALA A 165 -8.33 -12.00 13.22
N THR A 166 -7.32 -11.23 13.64
CA THR A 166 -7.47 -9.81 13.88
C THR A 166 -8.01 -9.14 12.63
N THR A 167 -9.08 -8.39 12.75
CA THR A 167 -9.59 -7.51 11.68
C THR A 167 -8.81 -6.20 11.63
N ALA A 168 -7.79 -6.06 12.46
CA ALA A 168 -6.92 -4.90 12.47
C ALA A 168 -6.05 -4.87 11.21
N GLU A 169 -5.92 -3.68 10.63
CA GLU A 169 -5.02 -3.44 9.51
C GLU A 169 -3.88 -2.52 9.94
N LEU A 170 -2.65 -2.96 9.70
CA LEU A 170 -1.44 -2.20 9.97
C LEU A 170 -0.82 -1.78 8.64
N GLY A 171 -0.29 -0.57 8.58
CA GLY A 171 0.33 -0.11 7.34
C GLY A 171 1.23 1.10 7.52
N ALA A 172 1.96 1.41 6.47
CA ALA A 172 2.85 2.55 6.37
C ALA A 172 3.61 2.86 7.67
N ALA A 173 4.75 2.20 7.86
CA ALA A 173 5.59 2.42 9.03
C ALA A 173 6.76 3.35 8.71
N CYS A 174 7.22 4.13 9.69
CA CYS A 174 8.53 4.77 9.72
C CYS A 174 9.27 4.41 11.01
N LEU A 175 10.59 4.46 10.97
CA LEU A 175 11.43 4.09 12.09
C LEU A 175 12.34 5.27 12.50
N SER A 176 12.69 5.30 13.79
CA SER A 176 13.78 6.16 14.27
C SER A 176 15.12 5.75 13.64
N ALA A 177 16.06 6.67 13.57
CA ALA A 177 17.39 6.42 12.98
C ALA A 177 18.13 5.24 13.64
N ASP A 178 17.92 5.01 14.94
CA ASP A 178 18.51 3.88 15.68
C ASP A 178 17.73 2.56 15.49
N GLY A 179 16.62 2.57 14.73
CA GLY A 179 15.79 1.40 14.46
C GLY A 179 15.03 0.84 15.66
N LYS A 180 14.98 1.57 16.80
CA LYS A 180 14.37 1.07 18.04
C LYS A 180 12.94 1.52 18.26
N THR A 181 12.51 2.57 17.58
CA THR A 181 11.14 3.09 17.66
C THR A 181 10.50 3.03 16.30
N MET A 182 9.29 2.48 16.22
CA MET A 182 8.50 2.40 14.99
C MET A 182 7.17 3.09 15.19
N TYR A 183 6.85 4.03 14.30
CA TYR A 183 5.52 4.60 14.17
C TYR A 183 4.83 3.96 12.97
N PHE A 184 3.56 3.65 13.10
CA PHE A 184 2.81 3.03 12.02
C PHE A 184 1.32 3.38 12.07
N THR A 185 0.65 3.22 10.95
CA THR A 185 -0.80 3.36 10.85
C THR A 185 -1.45 2.09 11.37
N TYR A 186 -2.46 2.24 12.23
CA TYR A 186 -3.26 1.16 12.76
C TYR A 186 -4.75 1.49 12.61
N SER A 187 -5.51 0.56 12.07
CA SER A 187 -6.96 0.65 11.96
C SER A 187 -7.59 -0.65 12.47
N LYS A 188 -8.48 -0.56 13.45
CA LYS A 188 -9.26 -1.69 13.96
C LYS A 188 -10.71 -1.27 14.08
N PRO A 189 -11.62 -1.97 13.41
CA PRO A 189 -13.05 -1.80 13.67
C PRO A 189 -13.38 -2.18 15.13
N ILE A 190 -14.09 -1.31 15.82
CA ILE A 190 -14.59 -1.58 17.19
C ILE A 190 -16.11 -1.75 17.07
N ASN A 191 -16.64 -2.87 17.52
CA ASN A 191 -18.08 -3.21 17.43
C ASN A 191 -18.66 -3.02 16.01
N GLY A 192 -17.87 -3.35 14.98
CA GLY A 192 -18.28 -3.21 13.58
C GLY A 192 -18.27 -1.77 13.03
N GLN A 193 -17.88 -0.79 13.85
CA GLN A 193 -17.67 0.59 13.41
C GLN A 193 -16.20 0.83 13.08
N ASP A 194 -15.95 1.35 11.89
CA ASP A 194 -14.63 1.84 11.50
C ASP A 194 -14.40 3.20 12.16
N LEU A 195 -13.54 3.23 13.18
CA LEU A 195 -13.15 4.46 13.86
C LEU A 195 -12.03 5.22 13.11
N GLY A 196 -11.72 4.79 11.91
CA GLY A 196 -10.65 5.35 11.11
C GLY A 196 -9.26 4.88 11.55
N ALA A 197 -8.25 5.36 10.83
CA ALA A 197 -6.86 5.04 11.09
C ALA A 197 -6.27 6.01 12.14
N LYS A 198 -5.35 5.49 12.96
CA LYS A 198 -4.58 6.22 13.97
C LYS A 198 -3.09 5.92 13.83
N ILE A 199 -2.25 6.79 14.36
CA ILE A 199 -0.83 6.51 14.49
C ILE A 199 -0.58 5.81 15.81
N TYR A 200 0.15 4.72 15.75
CA TYR A 200 0.65 3.96 16.90
C TYR A 200 2.16 3.99 16.94
N VAL A 201 2.71 3.84 18.12
CA VAL A 201 4.15 3.73 18.35
C VAL A 201 4.46 2.45 19.10
N SER A 202 5.49 1.74 18.67
CA SER A 202 6.08 0.60 19.38
C SER A 202 7.57 0.81 19.56
N GLN A 203 8.11 0.27 20.64
CA GLN A 203 9.55 0.26 20.92
C GLN A 203 10.08 -1.16 20.87
N ARG A 204 11.28 -1.30 20.34
CA ARG A 204 11.98 -2.58 20.22
C ARG A 204 12.95 -2.75 21.39
N ALA A 205 12.78 -3.83 22.16
CA ALA A 205 13.68 -4.24 23.21
C ALA A 205 14.15 -5.68 22.95
N SER A 206 15.44 -5.96 23.10
CA SER A 206 16.01 -7.31 22.91
C SER A 206 15.67 -7.97 21.57
N GLY A 207 15.43 -7.17 20.54
CA GLY A 207 15.11 -7.70 19.20
C GLY A 207 13.63 -7.84 18.89
N GLU A 208 12.74 -7.75 19.87
CA GLU A 208 11.29 -7.89 19.72
C GLU A 208 10.57 -6.56 19.86
N TRP A 209 9.48 -6.38 19.12
CA TRP A 209 8.61 -5.22 19.24
C TRP A 209 7.69 -5.38 20.46
N GLY A 210 7.59 -4.32 21.25
CA GLY A 210 6.64 -4.26 22.35
C GLY A 210 5.23 -3.88 21.91
N GLU A 211 4.28 -3.97 22.83
CA GLU A 211 2.89 -3.58 22.60
C GLU A 211 2.81 -2.12 22.16
N ALA A 212 2.11 -1.89 21.06
CA ALA A 212 1.97 -0.56 20.47
C ALA A 212 0.96 0.29 21.26
N GLN A 213 1.26 1.58 21.35
CA GLN A 213 0.43 2.59 22.01
C GLN A 213 -0.01 3.65 21.00
N GLU A 214 -1.26 4.11 21.15
CA GLU A 214 -1.77 5.20 20.31
C GLU A 214 -1.03 6.52 20.60
N VAL A 215 -0.59 7.18 19.53
CA VAL A 215 -0.05 8.53 19.61
C VAL A 215 -1.20 9.52 19.50
N LYS A 216 -1.61 10.11 20.60
CA LYS A 216 -2.71 11.10 20.65
C LYS A 216 -2.28 12.44 20.08
N LEU A 217 -2.43 12.60 18.78
CA LEU A 217 -2.09 13.83 18.06
C LEU A 217 -3.17 14.93 18.19
N PHE A 218 -4.44 14.52 18.38
CA PHE A 218 -5.57 15.42 18.47
C PHE A 218 -6.45 15.06 19.69
N LYS A 219 -7.14 16.06 20.23
CA LYS A 219 -8.15 15.85 21.29
C LYS A 219 -9.41 15.15 20.76
N ASP A 220 -9.76 15.46 19.50
CA ASP A 220 -10.89 14.86 18.82
C ASP A 220 -10.51 13.47 18.27
N SER A 221 -11.09 12.43 18.86
CA SER A 221 -10.83 11.04 18.48
C SER A 221 -11.43 10.64 17.13
N SER A 222 -12.32 11.46 16.54
CA SER A 222 -12.91 11.20 15.22
C SER A 222 -11.93 11.49 14.06
N ILE A 223 -10.87 12.28 14.33
CA ILE A 223 -9.88 12.64 13.31
C ILE A 223 -9.05 11.41 12.93
N THR A 224 -9.08 11.06 11.65
CA THR A 224 -8.27 9.98 11.07
C THR A 224 -6.88 10.49 10.70
N VAL A 225 -5.84 9.75 11.09
CA VAL A 225 -4.44 10.04 10.81
C VAL A 225 -3.70 8.79 10.39
N GLY A 226 -2.75 8.92 9.48
CA GLY A 226 -1.99 7.78 8.98
C GLY A 226 -0.71 8.21 8.25
N HIS A 227 0.05 7.24 7.74
CA HIS A 227 1.27 7.43 6.97
C HIS A 227 2.32 8.28 7.71
N PRO A 228 2.83 7.84 8.89
CA PRO A 228 3.90 8.54 9.57
C PRO A 228 5.17 8.55 8.70
N THR A 229 5.93 9.65 8.75
CA THR A 229 7.20 9.84 8.03
C THR A 229 8.26 10.40 8.94
#